data_1aa5fd3d0f0d10e37ab5d0329e9a80a9
#
_entry.id   1aa5fd3d0f0d10e37ab5d0329e9a80a9
#
_cell.length_a   1.000
_cell.length_b   1.000
_cell.length_c   1.000
_cell.angle_alpha   90.00
_cell.angle_beta   90.00
_cell.angle_gamma   90.00
#
_symmetry.space_group_name_H-M   'P 1'
#
loop_
_entity.id
_entity.type
_entity.pdbx_description
1 polymer ?
#
loop_
_entity_poly.entity_id
_entity_poly.type
_entity_poly.pdbx_seq_one_letter_code
_entity_poly.pdbx_strand_id
1 'polypeptide(L)'
;IMTTVGSQDTTGPMTRDELKELACLGFTSDLVMQSFCHTAAYPKPVDIETQHTLPEFIKTRGGVALKPGDGIIHSWLNRMLLPDTVGTGGDSHTRFPIGISFPAGSGLVAFGAALGVIPLDMPESVLVKFSGEMQPGITLRDLVNAIPYAAIQKGLLTVEKENKKNIFSGRCLEIEGLSKLKIEQAFELSDASAERSASGCTVLLDEEPIIEYLNSNIVLLRWLISEGYGDARTLERRAQKMEAWIENPILLRPDKNAKYAATIEIDLNEIKEPLLACPNDPDDIKTLSEIGEVKIDEVFIGSCMTNIGHFRAAGKLLENANPPLPTRLWISPPTRMDKFQLEEEGFYKTYENAGVRTEIPGCSLCMGNQARVEPNSTVVSTSTRNFPNRLGDGANVYLSSAELAAIASILGKLPSNNEYLDYMENIDTMSSEIFRYMNFNEISSYKDAAENATLPSITIETS
;
A
#
# COMPACT_ATOMS: atom_id res chain seq x y z
N ILE A 1 -11.19 15.85 16.15
CA ILE A 1 -10.57 16.15 14.85
C ILE A 1 -11.59 15.91 13.74
N MET A 2 -11.62 16.77 12.72
CA MET A 2 -12.44 16.54 11.54
C MET A 2 -11.80 15.47 10.66
N THR A 3 -12.61 14.51 10.20
CA THR A 3 -12.18 13.48 9.26
C THR A 3 -12.96 13.64 7.96
N THR A 4 -12.26 13.81 6.87
CA THR A 4 -12.88 13.97 5.54
C THR A 4 -12.89 12.69 4.75
N VAL A 5 -12.15 11.66 5.18
CA VAL A 5 -12.05 10.36 4.53
C VAL A 5 -12.23 9.23 5.54
N GLY A 6 -13.09 8.28 5.20
CA GLY A 6 -13.25 7.02 5.92
C GLY A 6 -13.16 5.83 4.98
N SER A 7 -12.56 4.74 5.43
CA SER A 7 -12.46 3.52 4.63
C SER A 7 -12.69 2.26 5.44
N GLN A 8 -13.31 1.27 4.80
CA GLN A 8 -13.54 -0.05 5.35
C GLN A 8 -13.22 -1.12 4.32
N ASP A 9 -12.55 -2.15 4.74
CA ASP A 9 -12.56 -3.42 4.05
C ASP A 9 -13.55 -4.40 4.71
N THR A 10 -13.78 -5.53 4.08
CA THR A 10 -14.81 -6.50 4.52
C THR A 10 -14.40 -7.33 5.72
N THR A 11 -13.72 -6.79 6.70
CA THR A 11 -13.38 -7.54 7.91
C THR A 11 -14.54 -7.74 8.88
N GLY A 12 -15.75 -7.26 8.54
CA GLY A 12 -16.90 -7.61 9.35
C GLY A 12 -18.25 -7.01 8.95
N PRO A 13 -19.31 -7.78 9.10
CA PRO A 13 -20.70 -7.29 9.02
C PRO A 13 -21.01 -6.19 10.06
N MET A 14 -20.20 -6.08 11.12
CA MET A 14 -20.33 -5.06 12.17
C MET A 14 -20.38 -3.64 11.63
N THR A 15 -19.53 -3.30 10.67
CA THR A 15 -19.51 -1.95 10.09
C THR A 15 -20.82 -1.59 9.40
N ARG A 16 -21.46 -2.52 8.72
CA ARG A 16 -22.76 -2.28 8.09
C ARG A 16 -23.83 -1.96 9.11
N ASP A 17 -23.89 -2.72 10.20
CA ASP A 17 -24.93 -2.55 11.21
C ASP A 17 -24.69 -1.27 12.03
N GLU A 18 -23.46 -0.98 12.39
CA GLU A 18 -23.05 0.27 13.02
C GLU A 18 -23.37 1.49 12.11
N LEU A 19 -23.08 1.41 10.80
CA LEU A 19 -23.42 2.46 9.85
C LEU A 19 -24.92 2.63 9.66
N LYS A 20 -25.73 1.57 9.74
CA LYS A 20 -27.18 1.68 9.69
C LYS A 20 -27.75 2.47 10.86
N GLU A 21 -27.17 2.31 12.03
CA GLU A 21 -27.60 3.02 13.22
C GLU A 21 -27.18 4.51 13.20
N LEU A 22 -25.97 4.81 12.70
CA LEU A 22 -25.39 6.15 12.73
C LEU A 22 -25.67 6.98 11.46
N ALA A 23 -25.77 6.35 10.30
CA ALA A 23 -25.87 7.00 8.99
C ALA A 23 -27.14 6.62 8.25
N CYS A 24 -28.30 6.85 8.85
CA CYS A 24 -29.59 6.55 8.23
C CYS A 24 -29.85 7.36 6.95
N LEU A 25 -29.28 8.55 6.77
CA LEU A 25 -29.52 9.42 5.61
C LEU A 25 -28.32 9.47 4.63
N GLY A 26 -27.09 9.50 5.12
CA GLY A 26 -25.90 9.61 4.29
C GLY A 26 -24.62 9.83 5.09
N PHE A 27 -23.49 9.86 4.40
CA PHE A 27 -22.18 10.14 4.99
C PHE A 27 -21.93 11.65 5.01
N THR A 28 -21.38 12.15 6.13
CA THR A 28 -20.91 13.54 6.26
C THR A 28 -19.46 13.67 5.80
N SER A 29 -18.65 12.61 5.93
CA SER A 29 -17.30 12.60 5.38
C SER A 29 -17.32 12.73 3.86
N ASP A 30 -16.40 13.51 3.30
CA ASP A 30 -16.32 13.80 1.86
C ASP A 30 -16.12 12.55 0.99
N LEU A 31 -15.44 11.55 1.53
CA LEU A 31 -15.19 10.27 0.87
C LEU A 31 -15.30 9.13 1.89
N VAL A 32 -16.21 8.21 1.63
CA VAL A 32 -16.28 6.92 2.33
C VAL A 32 -16.12 5.82 1.30
N MET A 33 -15.15 4.92 1.52
CA MET A 33 -14.84 3.83 0.60
C MET A 33 -14.98 2.47 1.25
N GLN A 34 -15.55 1.53 0.51
CA GLN A 34 -15.66 0.11 0.85
C GLN A 34 -14.97 -0.76 -0.18
N SER A 35 -14.24 -1.78 0.24
CA SER A 35 -13.67 -2.80 -0.65
C SER A 35 -13.90 -4.21 -0.16
N PHE A 36 -13.44 -5.19 -0.96
CA PHE A 36 -13.55 -6.63 -0.70
C PHE A 36 -12.22 -7.35 -0.80
N CYS A 37 -11.10 -6.63 -0.65
CA CYS A 37 -9.76 -7.17 -0.87
C CYS A 37 -9.39 -8.35 0.04
N HIS A 38 -10.00 -8.45 1.22
CA HIS A 38 -9.77 -9.54 2.16
C HIS A 38 -10.65 -10.78 1.92
N THR A 39 -11.66 -10.68 1.08
CA THR A 39 -12.64 -11.76 0.87
C THR A 39 -12.87 -12.10 -0.61
N ALA A 40 -12.18 -11.41 -1.54
CA ALA A 40 -12.39 -11.63 -2.97
C ALA A 40 -11.79 -12.96 -3.47
N ALA A 41 -10.63 -13.36 -2.94
CA ALA A 41 -10.03 -14.64 -3.25
C ALA A 41 -10.59 -15.71 -2.30
N TYR A 42 -11.13 -16.81 -2.85
CA TYR A 42 -11.67 -17.94 -2.09
C TYR A 42 -12.77 -17.56 -1.06
N PRO A 43 -13.85 -16.85 -1.49
CA PRO A 43 -14.86 -16.33 -0.58
C PRO A 43 -15.66 -17.45 0.09
N LYS A 44 -16.05 -17.23 1.35
CA LYS A 44 -17.02 -18.05 2.08
C LYS A 44 -18.44 -17.60 1.71
N PRO A 45 -19.50 -18.42 1.98
CA PRO A 45 -20.88 -18.03 1.69
C PRO A 45 -21.30 -16.68 2.29
N VAL A 46 -20.86 -16.37 3.52
CA VAL A 46 -21.13 -15.08 4.16
C VAL A 46 -20.42 -13.91 3.45
N ASP A 47 -19.24 -14.16 2.89
CA ASP A 47 -18.51 -13.14 2.13
C ASP A 47 -19.27 -12.80 0.83
N ILE A 48 -19.82 -13.82 0.15
CA ILE A 48 -20.61 -13.65 -1.07
C ILE A 48 -21.87 -12.83 -0.78
N GLU A 49 -22.58 -13.12 0.31
CA GLU A 49 -23.74 -12.32 0.72
C GLU A 49 -23.36 -10.86 0.97
N THR A 50 -22.26 -10.63 1.67
CA THR A 50 -21.75 -9.28 1.95
C THR A 50 -21.35 -8.57 0.65
N GLN A 51 -20.69 -9.25 -0.28
CA GLN A 51 -20.28 -8.71 -1.57
C GLN A 51 -21.47 -8.29 -2.44
N HIS A 52 -22.63 -8.91 -2.28
CA HIS A 52 -23.87 -8.56 -3.00
C HIS A 52 -24.66 -7.43 -2.33
N THR A 53 -24.66 -7.35 -1.01
CA THR A 53 -25.56 -6.44 -0.27
C THR A 53 -24.89 -5.11 0.13
N LEU A 54 -23.60 -5.13 0.43
CA LEU A 54 -22.89 -3.94 0.95
C LEU A 54 -22.66 -2.84 -0.08
N PRO A 55 -22.37 -3.12 -1.38
CA PRO A 55 -22.14 -2.06 -2.37
C PRO A 55 -23.30 -1.08 -2.52
N GLU A 56 -24.52 -1.60 -2.61
CA GLU A 56 -25.71 -0.75 -2.74
C GLU A 56 -25.96 0.07 -1.47
N PHE A 57 -25.72 -0.50 -0.30
CA PHE A 57 -25.83 0.21 0.96
C PHE A 57 -24.84 1.40 1.04
N ILE A 58 -23.60 1.21 0.63
CA ILE A 58 -22.57 2.26 0.62
C ILE A 58 -22.89 3.34 -0.43
N LYS A 59 -23.23 2.92 -1.64
CA LYS A 59 -23.51 3.78 -2.78
C LYS A 59 -24.72 4.69 -2.53
N THR A 60 -25.80 4.16 -1.98
CA THR A 60 -27.01 4.95 -1.69
C THR A 60 -26.81 6.00 -0.59
N ARG A 61 -25.70 5.95 0.13
CA ARG A 61 -25.30 6.92 1.18
C ARG A 61 -24.19 7.88 0.75
N GLY A 62 -23.86 7.89 -0.55
CA GLY A 62 -22.85 8.77 -1.12
C GLY A 62 -21.42 8.24 -1.01
N GLY A 63 -21.24 6.95 -0.73
CA GLY A 63 -19.94 6.32 -0.68
C GLY A 63 -19.52 5.64 -1.98
N VAL A 64 -18.29 5.19 -2.04
CA VAL A 64 -17.69 4.45 -3.15
C VAL A 64 -17.48 3.00 -2.74
N ALA A 65 -18.10 2.06 -3.45
CA ALA A 65 -17.90 0.63 -3.25
C ALA A 65 -17.12 0.05 -4.43
N LEU A 66 -15.96 -0.55 -4.13
CA LEU A 66 -15.21 -1.36 -5.08
C LEU A 66 -15.91 -2.70 -5.31
N LYS A 67 -15.59 -3.36 -6.40
CA LYS A 67 -16.09 -4.71 -6.73
C LYS A 67 -15.12 -5.78 -6.21
N PRO A 68 -15.59 -7.01 -5.93
CA PRO A 68 -14.69 -8.12 -5.64
C PRO A 68 -13.68 -8.33 -6.78
N GLY A 69 -12.40 -8.41 -6.44
CA GLY A 69 -11.31 -8.52 -7.42
C GLY A 69 -10.75 -7.19 -7.93
N ASP A 70 -11.31 -6.04 -7.53
CA ASP A 70 -10.72 -4.74 -7.85
C ASP A 70 -9.36 -4.53 -7.17
N GLY A 71 -9.14 -5.19 -6.05
CA GLY A 71 -7.86 -5.17 -5.35
C GLY A 71 -7.87 -4.47 -4.00
N ILE A 72 -6.69 -4.08 -3.55
CA ILE A 72 -6.41 -3.57 -2.21
C ILE A 72 -6.96 -2.16 -2.04
N ILE A 73 -7.78 -1.96 -1.01
CA ILE A 73 -8.43 -0.67 -0.74
C ILE A 73 -7.43 0.48 -0.64
N HIS A 74 -6.27 0.26 -0.02
CA HIS A 74 -5.28 1.30 0.22
C HIS A 74 -4.72 1.86 -1.09
N SER A 75 -4.48 0.99 -2.09
CA SER A 75 -3.99 1.39 -3.41
C SER A 75 -5.02 2.21 -4.21
N TRP A 76 -6.33 1.97 -4.00
CA TRP A 76 -7.39 2.78 -4.57
C TRP A 76 -7.60 4.07 -3.80
N LEU A 77 -7.68 3.98 -2.47
CA LEU A 77 -8.00 5.09 -1.59
C LEU A 77 -6.96 6.22 -1.73
N ASN A 78 -5.66 5.87 -1.75
CA ASN A 78 -4.61 6.86 -1.89
C ASN A 78 -4.69 7.66 -3.19
N ARG A 79 -5.24 7.07 -4.26
CA ARG A 79 -5.51 7.76 -5.53
C ARG A 79 -6.71 8.71 -5.47
N MET A 80 -7.44 8.74 -4.37
CA MET A 80 -8.61 9.62 -4.18
C MET A 80 -8.37 10.69 -3.10
N LEU A 81 -7.16 10.74 -2.52
CA LEU A 81 -6.83 11.72 -1.49
C LEU A 81 -6.56 13.10 -2.07
N LEU A 82 -6.83 14.10 -1.25
CA LEU A 82 -6.30 15.46 -1.39
C LEU A 82 -5.15 15.63 -0.41
N PRO A 83 -4.19 16.51 -0.69
CA PRO A 83 -3.15 16.87 0.27
C PRO A 83 -3.76 17.34 1.60
N ASP A 84 -3.03 17.14 2.68
CA ASP A 84 -3.40 17.52 4.04
C ASP A 84 -4.75 16.95 4.54
N THR A 85 -5.22 15.88 3.88
CA THR A 85 -6.42 15.17 4.29
C THR A 85 -6.20 14.43 5.60
N VAL A 86 -7.15 14.54 6.52
CA VAL A 86 -7.22 13.70 7.71
C VAL A 86 -8.28 12.64 7.52
N GLY A 87 -7.92 11.38 7.82
CA GLY A 87 -8.85 10.27 7.67
C GLY A 87 -8.72 9.19 8.72
N THR A 88 -9.58 8.19 8.58
CA THR A 88 -9.60 6.99 9.41
C THR A 88 -9.96 5.77 8.57
N GLY A 89 -9.68 4.59 9.07
CA GLY A 89 -10.07 3.34 8.42
C GLY A 89 -9.95 2.15 9.35
N GLY A 90 -10.64 1.06 9.01
CA GLY A 90 -10.69 -0.15 9.82
C GLY A 90 -9.46 -1.05 9.69
N ASP A 91 -8.60 -0.78 8.74
CA ASP A 91 -7.32 -1.50 8.57
C ASP A 91 -6.15 -0.66 9.05
N SER A 92 -5.19 -1.30 9.73
CA SER A 92 -3.97 -0.65 10.23
C SER A 92 -3.11 -0.02 9.13
N HIS A 93 -3.22 -0.52 7.89
CA HIS A 93 -2.55 0.01 6.70
C HIS A 93 -3.32 1.14 6.01
N THR A 94 -4.38 1.66 6.60
CA THR A 94 -4.96 2.93 6.17
C THR A 94 -3.97 4.04 6.48
N ARG A 95 -3.10 4.36 5.53
CA ARG A 95 -2.02 5.36 5.65
C ARG A 95 -2.10 6.34 4.49
N PHE A 96 -1.90 7.62 4.78
CA PHE A 96 -2.02 8.70 3.81
C PHE A 96 -0.70 9.47 3.71
N PRO A 97 0.14 9.19 2.70
CA PRO A 97 1.45 9.83 2.57
C PRO A 97 1.37 11.34 2.36
N ILE A 98 0.32 11.83 1.65
CA ILE A 98 0.08 13.26 1.38
C ILE A 98 -0.88 13.91 2.38
N GLY A 99 -1.26 13.22 3.42
CA GLY A 99 -2.12 13.65 4.51
C GLY A 99 -1.75 12.91 5.78
N ILE A 100 -2.72 12.62 6.62
CA ILE A 100 -2.54 11.76 7.78
C ILE A 100 -3.81 10.96 8.06
N SER A 101 -3.65 9.72 8.51
CA SER A 101 -4.76 8.88 8.93
C SER A 101 -4.51 8.24 10.28
N PHE A 102 -5.58 8.03 11.01
CA PHE A 102 -5.59 7.37 12.31
C PHE A 102 -6.49 6.14 12.21
N PRO A 103 -5.92 4.95 11.91
CA PRO A 103 -6.69 3.70 11.87
C PRO A 103 -7.38 3.44 13.21
N ALA A 104 -8.61 2.94 13.13
CA ALA A 104 -9.45 2.74 14.31
C ALA A 104 -10.36 1.51 14.16
N GLY A 105 -10.95 1.10 15.26
CA GLY A 105 -11.99 0.06 15.23
C GLY A 105 -13.22 0.50 14.43
N SER A 106 -13.97 -0.48 13.91
CA SER A 106 -15.10 -0.28 12.99
C SER A 106 -16.15 0.74 13.49
N GLY A 107 -16.47 0.74 14.78
CA GLY A 107 -17.40 1.68 15.36
C GLY A 107 -16.95 3.13 15.27
N LEU A 108 -15.64 3.42 15.53
CA LEU A 108 -15.11 4.77 15.43
C LEU A 108 -14.99 5.21 13.96
N VAL A 109 -14.69 4.29 13.04
CA VAL A 109 -14.69 4.56 11.60
C VAL A 109 -16.09 4.89 11.11
N ALA A 110 -17.10 4.12 11.53
CA ALA A 110 -18.50 4.38 11.22
C ALA A 110 -18.98 5.74 11.77
N PHE A 111 -18.58 6.07 13.00
CA PHE A 111 -18.84 7.39 13.60
C PHE A 111 -18.20 8.53 12.78
N GLY A 112 -16.92 8.36 12.39
CA GLY A 112 -16.23 9.31 11.52
C GLY A 112 -16.90 9.47 10.16
N ALA A 113 -17.31 8.37 9.53
CA ALA A 113 -18.01 8.39 8.24
C ALA A 113 -19.37 9.13 8.33
N ALA A 114 -20.13 8.85 9.39
CA ALA A 114 -21.47 9.44 9.60
C ALA A 114 -21.41 10.92 9.99
N LEU A 115 -20.47 11.31 10.86
CA LEU A 115 -20.44 12.64 11.48
C LEU A 115 -19.32 13.54 10.98
N GLY A 116 -18.35 13.02 10.24
CA GLY A 116 -17.20 13.77 9.75
C GLY A 116 -16.18 14.17 10.82
N VAL A 117 -16.28 13.59 12.02
CA VAL A 117 -15.38 13.86 13.15
C VAL A 117 -15.07 12.61 13.94
N ILE A 118 -13.88 12.55 14.55
CA ILE A 118 -13.51 11.54 15.54
C ILE A 118 -12.86 12.18 16.76
N PRO A 119 -13.05 11.64 17.98
CA PRO A 119 -12.24 12.01 19.13
C PRO A 119 -10.81 11.47 18.93
N LEU A 120 -9.83 12.28 19.23
CA LEU A 120 -8.41 11.93 19.14
C LEU A 120 -7.60 12.72 20.15
N ASP A 121 -6.84 12.03 20.98
CA ASP A 121 -5.74 12.61 21.73
C ASP A 121 -4.55 12.73 20.78
N MET A 122 -4.06 13.95 20.54
CA MET A 122 -2.98 14.20 19.57
C MET A 122 -1.71 13.47 20.02
N PRO A 123 -1.20 12.51 19.23
CA PRO A 123 0.04 11.81 19.56
C PRO A 123 1.25 12.75 19.41
N GLU A 124 2.33 12.43 20.14
CA GLU A 124 3.65 12.97 19.82
C GLU A 124 4.11 12.47 18.45
N SER A 125 5.09 13.18 17.86
CA SER A 125 5.72 12.76 16.61
C SER A 125 7.15 12.25 16.81
N VAL A 126 7.55 11.30 15.97
CA VAL A 126 8.95 10.89 15.74
C VAL A 126 9.34 11.34 14.35
N LEU A 127 10.44 12.09 14.25
CA LEU A 127 11.00 12.50 12.96
C LEU A 127 11.98 11.45 12.44
N VAL A 128 11.78 11.00 11.21
CA VAL A 128 12.76 10.22 10.43
C VAL A 128 13.28 11.08 9.30
N LYS A 129 14.59 11.31 9.29
CA LYS A 129 15.23 12.19 8.33
C LYS A 129 16.23 11.43 7.48
N PHE A 130 15.94 11.31 6.20
CA PHE A 130 16.85 10.75 5.21
C PHE A 130 17.79 11.82 4.65
N SER A 131 19.01 11.41 4.34
CA SER A 131 20.02 12.23 3.66
C SER A 131 20.87 11.36 2.74
N GLY A 132 21.67 11.99 1.86
CA GLY A 132 22.48 11.27 0.90
C GLY A 132 21.68 10.78 -0.30
N GLU A 133 22.26 9.86 -1.06
CA GLU A 133 21.71 9.31 -2.30
C GLU A 133 21.55 7.79 -2.22
N MET A 134 20.49 7.27 -2.85
CA MET A 134 20.30 5.81 -2.96
C MET A 134 21.48 5.18 -3.71
N GLN A 135 21.98 4.08 -3.15
CA GLN A 135 23.09 3.34 -3.75
C GLN A 135 22.56 2.33 -4.79
N PRO A 136 23.39 1.90 -5.75
CA PRO A 136 23.01 0.87 -6.73
C PRO A 136 22.44 -0.39 -6.07
N GLY A 137 21.39 -0.95 -6.64
CA GLY A 137 20.71 -2.12 -6.13
C GLY A 137 19.82 -1.90 -4.89
N ILE A 138 19.84 -0.69 -4.30
CA ILE A 138 18.98 -0.36 -3.17
C ILE A 138 17.59 0.05 -3.67
N THR A 139 16.59 -0.52 -3.06
CA THR A 139 15.18 -0.32 -3.42
C THR A 139 14.44 0.46 -2.34
N LEU A 140 13.22 0.87 -2.64
CA LEU A 140 12.38 1.55 -1.65
C LEU A 140 12.10 0.67 -0.43
N ARG A 141 11.99 -0.65 -0.61
CA ARG A 141 11.81 -1.57 0.51
C ARG A 141 12.98 -1.55 1.50
N ASP A 142 14.20 -1.31 1.02
CA ASP A 142 15.36 -1.18 1.89
C ASP A 142 15.27 0.11 2.71
N LEU A 143 14.73 1.19 2.16
CA LEU A 143 14.45 2.43 2.91
C LEU A 143 13.39 2.19 4.01
N VAL A 144 12.36 1.43 3.70
CA VAL A 144 11.35 1.00 4.69
C VAL A 144 12.00 0.25 5.85
N ASN A 145 12.88 -0.68 5.54
CA ASN A 145 13.58 -1.51 6.52
C ASN A 145 14.70 -0.75 7.25
N ALA A 146 15.26 0.30 6.64
CA ALA A 146 16.27 1.15 7.27
C ALA A 146 15.72 1.92 8.50
N ILE A 147 14.43 2.22 8.55
CA ILE A 147 13.81 2.93 9.67
C ILE A 147 13.92 2.13 10.98
N PRO A 148 13.38 0.87 11.07
CA PRO A 148 13.55 0.06 12.27
C PRO A 148 15.03 -0.30 12.51
N TYR A 149 15.81 -0.56 11.46
CA TYR A 149 17.25 -0.85 11.59
C TYR A 149 18.01 0.28 12.32
N ALA A 150 17.83 1.52 11.89
CA ALA A 150 18.42 2.69 12.53
C ALA A 150 17.89 2.91 13.96
N ALA A 151 16.61 2.67 14.20
CA ALA A 151 16.00 2.77 15.53
C ALA A 151 16.60 1.75 16.50
N ILE A 152 16.86 0.51 16.05
CA ILE A 152 17.51 -0.53 16.84
C ILE A 152 18.94 -0.12 17.19
N GLN A 153 19.73 0.34 16.23
CA GLN A 153 21.10 0.80 16.47
C GLN A 153 21.18 1.95 17.49
N LYS A 154 20.16 2.80 17.52
CA LYS A 154 20.03 3.90 18.50
C LYS A 154 19.43 3.47 19.86
N GLY A 155 19.07 2.19 20.02
CA GLY A 155 18.43 1.68 21.25
C GLY A 155 17.01 2.22 21.50
N LEU A 156 16.35 2.69 20.45
CA LEU A 156 14.98 3.23 20.46
C LEU A 156 13.92 2.16 20.14
N LEU A 157 14.34 1.05 19.55
CA LEU A 157 13.54 -0.12 19.24
C LEU A 157 14.29 -1.37 19.65
N THR A 158 13.60 -2.38 20.18
CA THR A 158 14.18 -3.69 20.50
C THR A 158 13.38 -4.80 19.83
N VAL A 159 14.06 -5.86 19.38
CA VAL A 159 13.43 -7.06 18.84
C VAL A 159 12.90 -7.96 19.96
N GLU A 160 13.54 -7.96 21.11
CA GLU A 160 13.16 -8.75 22.27
C GLU A 160 11.73 -8.45 22.73
N LYS A 161 10.96 -9.50 23.04
CA LYS A 161 9.56 -9.37 23.46
C LYS A 161 9.40 -8.88 24.89
N GLU A 162 10.33 -9.27 25.77
CA GLU A 162 10.33 -8.81 27.16
C GLU A 162 10.88 -7.39 27.25
N ASN A 163 10.13 -6.49 27.89
CA ASN A 163 10.44 -5.06 28.02
C ASN A 163 10.69 -4.36 26.67
N LYS A 164 9.94 -4.74 25.61
CA LYS A 164 10.08 -4.19 24.27
C LYS A 164 10.01 -2.66 24.29
N LYS A 165 11.11 -2.03 23.88
CA LYS A 165 11.12 -0.61 23.54
C LYS A 165 10.58 -0.43 22.12
N ASN A 166 9.70 0.53 21.92
CA ASN A 166 9.24 0.92 20.60
C ASN A 166 8.90 2.41 20.61
N ILE A 167 9.83 3.22 20.11
CA ILE A 167 9.66 4.69 20.06
C ILE A 167 8.48 5.11 19.17
N PHE A 168 8.10 4.29 18.19
CA PHE A 168 7.04 4.59 17.25
C PHE A 168 5.64 4.31 17.82
N SER A 169 5.53 3.42 18.81
CA SER A 169 4.25 2.97 19.35
C SER A 169 3.41 4.13 19.87
N GLY A 170 2.21 4.29 19.33
CA GLY A 170 1.27 5.35 19.71
C GLY A 170 1.67 6.76 19.24
N ARG A 171 2.72 6.92 18.41
CA ARG A 171 3.21 8.21 17.90
C ARG A 171 2.97 8.34 16.41
N CYS A 172 2.93 9.58 15.91
CA CYS A 172 2.98 9.85 14.48
C CYS A 172 4.42 9.73 13.98
N LEU A 173 4.57 9.18 12.78
CA LEU A 173 5.84 9.14 12.07
C LEU A 173 5.84 10.26 11.03
N GLU A 174 6.81 11.17 11.09
CA GLU A 174 7.03 12.20 10.09
C GLU A 174 8.33 11.90 9.35
N ILE A 175 8.26 11.77 8.01
CA ILE A 175 9.39 11.38 7.16
C ILE A 175 9.81 12.56 6.31
N GLU A 176 11.09 12.93 6.37
CA GLU A 176 11.72 14.00 5.60
C GLU A 176 12.94 13.53 4.80
N GLY A 177 13.37 14.33 3.83
CA GLY A 177 14.58 14.11 3.04
C GLY A 177 14.36 13.35 1.73
N LEU A 178 13.12 12.97 1.43
CA LEU A 178 12.73 12.22 0.24
C LEU A 178 11.63 12.96 -0.55
N SER A 179 11.74 14.28 -0.63
CA SER A 179 10.64 15.16 -1.10
C SER A 179 10.21 14.94 -2.56
N LYS A 180 11.04 14.28 -3.37
CA LYS A 180 10.78 14.01 -4.79
C LYS A 180 10.26 12.59 -5.08
N LEU A 181 10.00 11.79 -4.06
CA LEU A 181 9.38 10.48 -4.26
C LEU A 181 8.03 10.62 -4.97
N LYS A 182 7.75 9.68 -5.84
CA LYS A 182 6.39 9.50 -6.37
C LYS A 182 5.45 9.11 -5.23
N ILE A 183 4.16 9.46 -5.34
CA ILE A 183 3.22 9.25 -4.24
C ILE A 183 3.08 7.77 -3.88
N GLU A 184 3.12 6.87 -4.86
CA GLU A 184 3.09 5.42 -4.59
C GLU A 184 4.30 4.94 -3.81
N GLN A 185 5.50 5.54 -4.02
CA GLN A 185 6.69 5.27 -3.21
C GLN A 185 6.54 5.83 -1.79
N ALA A 186 6.03 7.05 -1.66
CA ALA A 186 5.74 7.65 -0.36
C ALA A 186 4.69 6.84 0.41
N PHE A 187 3.73 6.22 -0.31
CA PHE A 187 2.75 5.34 0.29
C PHE A 187 3.40 4.09 0.90
N GLU A 188 4.35 3.44 0.23
CA GLU A 188 5.07 2.29 0.80
C GLU A 188 5.75 2.63 2.12
N LEU A 189 6.41 3.78 2.20
CA LEU A 189 7.04 4.27 3.44
C LEU A 189 6.00 4.52 4.54
N SER A 190 4.89 5.19 4.22
CA SER A 190 3.85 5.48 5.20
C SER A 190 3.12 4.23 5.65
N ASP A 191 2.85 3.30 4.74
CA ASP A 191 2.15 2.04 4.98
C ASP A 191 2.90 1.16 5.99
N ALA A 192 4.20 1.03 5.83
CA ALA A 192 5.07 0.27 6.73
C ALA A 192 5.04 0.75 8.19
N SER A 193 4.65 1.98 8.45
CA SER A 193 4.51 2.52 9.80
C SER A 193 3.50 1.74 10.66
N ALA A 194 2.56 1.04 10.01
CA ALA A 194 1.59 0.17 10.67
C ALA A 194 2.27 -0.96 11.47
N GLU A 195 3.40 -1.49 10.95
CA GLU A 195 4.13 -2.58 11.57
C GLU A 195 4.89 -2.14 12.83
N ARG A 196 5.08 -0.85 13.00
CA ARG A 196 5.74 -0.22 14.17
C ARG A 196 4.72 0.24 15.21
N SER A 197 3.43 -0.07 15.04
CA SER A 197 2.33 0.40 15.89
C SER A 197 2.25 1.94 15.96
N ALA A 198 2.69 2.63 14.93
CA ALA A 198 2.53 4.08 14.83
C ALA A 198 1.05 4.45 14.71
N SER A 199 0.65 5.55 15.35
CA SER A 199 -0.73 6.07 15.28
C SER A 199 -1.06 6.62 13.89
N GLY A 200 -0.07 7.23 13.23
CA GLY A 200 -0.19 7.79 11.89
C GLY A 200 1.18 7.95 11.25
N CYS A 201 1.20 8.28 9.96
CA CYS A 201 2.43 8.59 9.25
C CYS A 201 2.15 9.60 8.15
N THR A 202 3.06 10.53 7.96
CA THR A 202 3.06 11.47 6.82
C THR A 202 4.46 11.59 6.24
N VAL A 203 4.56 11.93 4.95
CA VAL A 203 5.82 12.09 4.23
C VAL A 203 5.90 13.50 3.66
N LEU A 204 6.98 14.20 3.95
CA LEU A 204 7.20 15.56 3.44
C LEU A 204 7.60 15.51 1.96
N LEU A 205 6.70 15.93 1.08
CA LEU A 205 6.88 15.92 -0.36
C LEU A 205 6.88 17.33 -0.93
N ASP A 206 7.49 17.48 -2.12
CA ASP A 206 7.38 18.69 -2.93
C ASP A 206 6.02 18.72 -3.66
N GLU A 207 5.66 19.88 -4.21
CA GLU A 207 4.38 20.06 -4.93
C GLU A 207 4.35 19.29 -6.25
N GLU A 208 5.47 19.18 -6.96
CA GLU A 208 5.56 18.59 -8.29
C GLU A 208 5.05 17.13 -8.35
N PRO A 209 5.53 16.18 -7.53
CA PRO A 209 5.00 14.81 -7.55
C PRO A 209 3.54 14.73 -7.12
N ILE A 210 3.05 15.64 -6.29
CA ILE A 210 1.65 15.68 -5.88
C ILE A 210 0.78 16.16 -7.05
N ILE A 211 1.18 17.22 -7.75
CA ILE A 211 0.45 17.75 -8.93
C ILE A 211 0.36 16.68 -10.02
N GLU A 212 1.47 15.99 -10.33
CA GLU A 212 1.49 14.88 -11.28
C GLU A 212 0.47 13.80 -10.89
N TYR A 213 0.45 13.41 -9.63
CA TYR A 213 -0.44 12.39 -9.11
C TYR A 213 -1.92 12.81 -9.15
N LEU A 214 -2.23 14.05 -8.76
CA LEU A 214 -3.60 14.54 -8.82
C LEU A 214 -4.12 14.66 -10.25
N ASN A 215 -3.32 15.12 -11.21
CA ASN A 215 -3.69 15.15 -12.62
C ASN A 215 -4.05 13.75 -13.16
N SER A 216 -3.26 12.75 -12.79
CA SER A 216 -3.56 11.35 -13.10
C SER A 216 -4.89 10.90 -12.47
N ASN A 217 -5.09 11.21 -11.19
CA ASN A 217 -6.24 10.72 -10.44
C ASN A 217 -7.57 11.41 -10.83
N ILE A 218 -7.55 12.64 -11.31
CA ILE A 218 -8.73 13.31 -11.87
C ILE A 218 -9.30 12.45 -13.01
N VAL A 219 -8.46 11.96 -13.90
CA VAL A 219 -8.87 11.07 -15.00
C VAL A 219 -9.40 9.75 -14.44
N LEU A 220 -8.72 9.15 -13.46
CA LEU A 220 -9.19 7.93 -12.81
C LEU A 220 -10.57 8.09 -12.17
N LEU A 221 -10.84 9.19 -11.47
CA LEU A 221 -12.14 9.43 -10.85
C LEU A 221 -13.26 9.54 -11.88
N ARG A 222 -13.03 10.22 -12.99
CA ARG A 222 -14.00 10.31 -14.09
C ARG A 222 -14.18 8.98 -14.83
N TRP A 223 -13.10 8.21 -14.99
CA TRP A 223 -13.19 6.84 -15.47
C TRP A 223 -14.07 5.97 -14.55
N LEU A 224 -13.93 6.09 -13.21
CA LEU A 224 -14.79 5.38 -12.27
C LEU A 224 -16.28 5.73 -12.44
N ILE A 225 -16.60 6.98 -12.78
CA ILE A 225 -17.96 7.41 -13.09
C ILE A 225 -18.48 6.65 -14.32
N SER A 226 -17.71 6.58 -15.39
CA SER A 226 -18.10 5.86 -16.63
C SER A 226 -18.29 4.37 -16.40
N GLU A 227 -17.54 3.76 -15.46
CA GLU A 227 -17.64 2.36 -15.07
C GLU A 227 -18.77 2.08 -14.04
N GLY A 228 -19.49 3.10 -13.63
CA GLY A 228 -20.61 2.98 -12.69
C GLY A 228 -20.25 2.69 -11.24
N TYR A 229 -19.04 3.07 -10.82
CA TYR A 229 -18.63 2.98 -9.43
C TYR A 229 -19.31 4.05 -8.56
N GLY A 230 -19.65 3.69 -7.36
CA GLY A 230 -20.05 4.56 -6.27
C GLY A 230 -21.14 5.59 -6.58
N ASP A 231 -21.12 6.67 -5.85
CA ASP A 231 -21.89 7.87 -6.17
C ASP A 231 -21.09 8.76 -7.14
N ALA A 232 -21.57 8.87 -8.38
CA ALA A 232 -20.91 9.65 -9.43
C ALA A 232 -20.68 11.12 -9.05
N ARG A 233 -21.59 11.72 -8.26
CA ARG A 233 -21.44 13.11 -7.79
C ARG A 233 -20.33 13.25 -6.77
N THR A 234 -20.17 12.29 -5.89
CA THR A 234 -19.05 12.26 -4.93
C THR A 234 -17.71 12.16 -5.66
N LEU A 235 -17.63 11.31 -6.69
CA LEU A 235 -16.42 11.17 -7.51
C LEU A 235 -16.09 12.45 -8.26
N GLU A 236 -17.08 13.07 -8.93
CA GLU A 236 -16.87 14.33 -9.67
C GLU A 236 -16.51 15.48 -8.72
N ARG A 237 -17.22 15.63 -7.60
CA ARG A 237 -16.86 16.65 -6.58
C ARG A 237 -15.43 16.46 -6.09
N ARG A 238 -14.96 15.22 -5.97
CA ARG A 238 -13.58 14.92 -5.59
C ARG A 238 -12.59 15.33 -6.68
N ALA A 239 -12.89 15.04 -7.94
CA ALA A 239 -12.07 15.47 -9.08
C ALA A 239 -11.98 17.01 -9.16
N GLN A 240 -13.09 17.73 -8.99
CA GLN A 240 -13.13 19.19 -8.98
C GLN A 240 -12.32 19.79 -7.82
N LYS A 241 -12.34 19.16 -6.63
CA LYS A 241 -11.48 19.59 -5.51
C LYS A 241 -9.99 19.39 -5.81
N MET A 242 -9.62 18.34 -6.56
CA MET A 242 -8.23 18.14 -7.02
C MET A 242 -7.83 19.21 -8.04
N GLU A 243 -8.69 19.53 -9.01
CA GLU A 243 -8.47 20.62 -9.97
C GLU A 243 -8.26 21.95 -9.25
N ALA A 244 -9.13 22.29 -8.32
CA ALA A 244 -9.03 23.54 -7.53
C ALA A 244 -7.76 23.60 -6.68
N TRP A 245 -7.29 22.47 -6.14
CA TRP A 245 -6.03 22.44 -5.40
C TRP A 245 -4.82 22.64 -6.31
N ILE A 246 -4.82 22.06 -7.52
CA ILE A 246 -3.76 22.23 -8.51
C ILE A 246 -3.63 23.70 -8.97
N GLU A 247 -4.76 24.41 -9.09
CA GLU A 247 -4.75 25.84 -9.44
C GLU A 247 -4.07 26.72 -8.38
N ASN A 248 -4.12 26.33 -7.10
CA ASN A 248 -3.51 27.06 -6.00
C ASN A 248 -2.94 26.05 -4.96
N PRO A 249 -1.82 25.40 -5.26
CA PRO A 249 -1.27 24.39 -4.38
C PRO A 249 -0.77 25.00 -3.06
N ILE A 250 -1.23 24.41 -1.97
CA ILE A 250 -0.80 24.77 -0.62
C ILE A 250 -0.54 23.47 0.13
N LEU A 251 0.64 23.35 0.71
CA LEU A 251 1.03 22.22 1.55
C LEU A 251 1.35 22.70 2.96
N LEU A 252 0.82 22.01 3.94
CA LEU A 252 1.20 22.20 5.33
C LEU A 252 2.68 21.79 5.50
N ARG A 253 3.36 22.52 6.36
CA ARG A 253 4.77 22.29 6.69
C ARG A 253 4.92 22.29 8.21
N PRO A 254 5.88 21.53 8.77
CA PRO A 254 6.13 21.56 10.20
C PRO A 254 6.57 22.96 10.65
N ASP A 255 6.18 23.34 11.84
CA ASP A 255 6.65 24.57 12.46
C ASP A 255 8.17 24.54 12.67
N LYS A 256 8.82 25.70 12.54
CA LYS A 256 10.29 25.81 12.72
C LYS A 256 10.78 25.35 14.10
N ASN A 257 9.92 25.34 15.08
CA ASN A 257 10.19 24.93 16.46
C ASN A 257 9.40 23.70 16.87
N ALA A 258 8.98 22.88 15.89
CA ALA A 258 8.33 21.61 16.15
C ALA A 258 9.18 20.74 17.09
N LYS A 259 8.52 20.06 18.03
CA LYS A 259 9.17 19.17 18.99
C LYS A 259 8.84 17.74 18.65
N TYR A 260 9.85 16.91 18.68
CA TYR A 260 9.75 15.48 18.40
C TYR A 260 10.15 14.65 19.64
N ALA A 261 9.46 13.53 19.84
CA ALA A 261 9.83 12.57 20.88
C ALA A 261 11.22 11.95 20.63
N ALA A 262 11.58 11.78 19.36
CA ALA A 262 12.91 11.40 18.89
C ALA A 262 13.13 11.86 17.45
N THR A 263 14.41 11.97 17.06
CA THR A 263 14.84 12.16 15.67
C THR A 263 15.76 11.01 15.26
N ILE A 264 15.42 10.34 14.18
CA ILE A 264 16.19 9.24 13.60
C ILE A 264 16.74 9.72 12.25
N GLU A 265 18.05 9.91 12.19
CA GLU A 265 18.76 10.28 10.96
C GLU A 265 19.28 9.02 10.28
N ILE A 266 19.07 8.92 8.97
CA ILE A 266 19.46 7.80 8.11
C ILE A 266 20.23 8.38 6.91
N ASP A 267 21.48 7.98 6.77
CA ASP A 267 22.30 8.31 5.60
C ASP A 267 22.20 7.20 4.56
N LEU A 268 21.59 7.50 3.41
CA LEU A 268 21.42 6.55 2.31
C LEU A 268 22.76 6.09 1.71
N ASN A 269 23.82 6.88 1.83
CA ASN A 269 25.15 6.48 1.38
C ASN A 269 25.73 5.29 2.16
N GLU A 270 25.21 5.03 3.36
CA GLU A 270 25.64 3.91 4.22
C GLU A 270 24.83 2.62 3.98
N ILE A 271 23.72 2.69 3.23
CA ILE A 271 22.92 1.50 2.88
C ILE A 271 23.45 0.96 1.54
N LYS A 272 24.28 -0.08 1.61
CA LYS A 272 25.04 -0.60 0.43
C LYS A 272 24.61 -2.01 0.01
N GLU A 273 23.68 -2.60 0.73
CA GLU A 273 23.12 -3.94 0.45
C GLU A 273 21.68 -4.03 0.95
N PRO A 274 20.89 -4.97 0.41
CA PRO A 274 19.51 -5.16 0.83
C PRO A 274 19.34 -5.39 2.33
N LEU A 275 18.28 -4.81 2.87
CA LEU A 275 17.84 -4.99 4.25
C LEU A 275 16.59 -5.88 4.28
N LEU A 276 16.65 -6.96 5.05
CA LEU A 276 15.54 -7.92 5.17
C LEU A 276 15.06 -7.99 6.62
N ALA A 277 13.74 -8.13 6.79
CA ALA A 277 13.22 -8.57 8.09
C ALA A 277 13.34 -10.09 8.20
N CYS A 278 13.96 -10.55 9.28
CA CYS A 278 14.14 -11.96 9.59
C CYS A 278 12.81 -12.62 10.02
N PRO A 279 12.71 -13.96 9.98
CA PRO A 279 11.49 -14.65 10.33
C PRO A 279 10.92 -14.30 11.70
N ASN A 280 9.59 -14.18 11.76
CA ASN A 280 8.75 -14.01 12.94
C ASN A 280 8.72 -12.62 13.59
N ASP A 281 9.49 -11.65 13.09
CA ASP A 281 9.40 -10.27 13.56
C ASP A 281 9.74 -9.28 12.43
N PRO A 282 8.84 -8.35 12.05
CA PRO A 282 9.10 -7.37 11.00
C PRO A 282 10.10 -6.27 11.43
N ASP A 283 10.49 -6.24 12.68
CA ASP A 283 11.51 -5.33 13.23
C ASP A 283 12.91 -5.97 13.29
N ASP A 284 13.04 -7.30 13.18
CA ASP A 284 14.35 -7.97 13.19
C ASP A 284 15.06 -7.82 11.84
N ILE A 285 15.59 -6.63 11.60
CA ILE A 285 16.23 -6.29 10.34
C ILE A 285 17.71 -6.64 10.35
N LYS A 286 18.14 -7.30 9.29
CA LYS A 286 19.54 -7.61 8.99
C LYS A 286 19.89 -7.31 7.56
N THR A 287 21.16 -7.07 7.30
CA THR A 287 21.67 -6.98 5.94
C THR A 287 21.70 -8.37 5.28
N LEU A 288 21.66 -8.40 3.95
CA LEU A 288 21.74 -9.65 3.19
C LEU A 288 22.99 -10.46 3.55
N SER A 289 24.13 -9.79 3.72
CA SER A 289 25.40 -10.43 4.11
C SER A 289 25.39 -11.00 5.52
N GLU A 290 24.70 -10.36 6.48
CA GLU A 290 24.54 -10.87 7.85
C GLU A 290 23.69 -12.14 7.91
N ILE A 291 22.70 -12.29 7.02
CA ILE A 291 21.85 -13.47 6.94
C ILE A 291 22.60 -14.62 6.26
N GLY A 292 23.33 -14.32 5.18
CA GLY A 292 24.05 -15.30 4.37
C GLY A 292 23.15 -16.18 3.51
N GLU A 293 23.69 -17.31 3.06
CA GLU A 293 22.96 -18.21 2.19
C GLU A 293 21.88 -18.99 2.94
N VAL A 294 20.65 -18.86 2.48
CA VAL A 294 19.45 -19.56 3.00
C VAL A 294 18.71 -20.17 1.83
N LYS A 295 18.41 -21.47 1.88
CA LYS A 295 17.55 -22.14 0.89
C LYS A 295 16.14 -21.57 0.97
N ILE A 296 15.54 -21.26 -0.18
CA ILE A 296 14.19 -20.74 -0.29
C ILE A 296 13.29 -21.78 -0.98
N ASP A 297 12.16 -22.08 -0.36
CA ASP A 297 11.17 -23.03 -0.88
C ASP A 297 10.06 -22.31 -1.65
N GLU A 298 9.59 -21.17 -1.16
CA GLU A 298 8.51 -20.40 -1.79
C GLU A 298 8.80 -18.89 -1.77
N VAL A 299 8.20 -18.18 -2.72
CA VAL A 299 8.29 -16.73 -2.85
C VAL A 299 6.91 -16.14 -3.09
N PHE A 300 6.61 -15.03 -2.43
CA PHE A 300 5.39 -14.25 -2.65
C PHE A 300 5.72 -12.79 -2.97
N ILE A 301 5.26 -12.33 -4.14
CA ILE A 301 5.32 -10.93 -4.56
C ILE A 301 3.88 -10.38 -4.63
N GLY A 302 3.57 -9.48 -3.72
CA GLY A 302 2.25 -8.85 -3.58
C GLY A 302 2.16 -8.12 -2.25
N SER A 303 1.17 -7.36 -2.03
CA SER A 303 0.79 -6.58 -0.84
C SER A 303 0.49 -5.13 -1.21
N CYS A 304 -0.07 -4.36 -0.27
CA CYS A 304 -0.27 -2.91 -0.42
C CYS A 304 1.04 -2.14 -0.61
N MET A 305 2.16 -2.65 -0.10
CA MET A 305 3.48 -2.06 -0.24
C MET A 305 4.21 -2.39 -1.55
N THR A 306 3.53 -3.03 -2.50
CA THR A 306 4.17 -3.47 -3.75
C THR A 306 3.46 -2.81 -4.93
N ASN A 307 3.98 -1.68 -5.41
CA ASN A 307 3.44 -0.97 -6.57
C ASN A 307 3.84 -1.62 -7.91
N ILE A 308 3.25 -1.14 -9.01
CA ILE A 308 3.43 -1.72 -10.34
C ILE A 308 4.90 -1.81 -10.79
N GLY A 309 5.75 -0.88 -10.38
CA GLY A 309 7.17 -0.88 -10.73
C GLY A 309 7.89 -2.14 -10.25
N HIS A 310 7.58 -2.60 -9.04
CA HIS A 310 8.16 -3.80 -8.48
C HIS A 310 7.74 -5.07 -9.22
N PHE A 311 6.50 -5.11 -9.72
CA PHE A 311 6.06 -6.23 -10.58
C PHE A 311 6.78 -6.22 -11.92
N ARG A 312 6.98 -5.03 -12.52
CA ARG A 312 7.78 -4.91 -13.76
C ARG A 312 9.23 -5.35 -13.52
N ALA A 313 9.86 -4.94 -12.42
CA ALA A 313 11.21 -5.36 -12.05
C ALA A 313 11.30 -6.87 -11.91
N ALA A 314 10.38 -7.49 -11.16
CA ALA A 314 10.29 -8.94 -11.05
C ALA A 314 10.11 -9.62 -12.42
N GLY A 315 9.24 -9.07 -13.28
CA GLY A 315 9.04 -9.55 -14.64
C GLY A 315 10.31 -9.49 -15.48
N LYS A 316 11.05 -8.38 -15.43
CA LYS A 316 12.34 -8.23 -16.12
C LYS A 316 13.39 -9.23 -15.66
N LEU A 317 13.48 -9.47 -14.36
CA LEU A 317 14.39 -10.49 -13.82
C LEU A 317 14.01 -11.91 -14.28
N LEU A 318 12.73 -12.19 -14.40
CA LEU A 318 12.21 -13.49 -14.83
C LEU A 318 12.29 -13.74 -16.35
N GLU A 319 12.51 -12.73 -17.19
CA GLU A 319 12.62 -12.89 -18.66
C GLU A 319 13.65 -13.93 -19.07
N ASN A 320 14.74 -14.04 -18.31
CA ASN A 320 15.83 -14.98 -18.58
C ASN A 320 15.86 -16.17 -17.62
N ALA A 321 14.81 -16.38 -16.84
CA ALA A 321 14.75 -17.54 -15.95
C ALA A 321 14.58 -18.84 -16.72
N ASN A 322 15.22 -19.92 -16.25
CA ASN A 322 15.10 -21.23 -16.81
C ASN A 322 14.02 -22.04 -16.06
N PRO A 323 12.82 -22.22 -16.61
CA PRO A 323 11.79 -23.01 -15.96
C PRO A 323 12.11 -24.52 -15.99
N PRO A 324 11.65 -25.30 -14.98
CA PRO A 324 10.90 -24.82 -13.82
C PRO A 324 11.78 -24.09 -12.82
N LEU A 325 11.23 -23.03 -12.21
CA LEU A 325 11.91 -22.37 -11.10
C LEU A 325 12.14 -23.35 -9.93
N PRO A 326 13.26 -23.22 -9.20
CA PRO A 326 13.53 -24.07 -8.04
C PRO A 326 12.58 -23.81 -6.86
N THR A 327 11.82 -22.70 -6.89
CA THR A 327 10.85 -22.30 -5.87
C THR A 327 9.44 -22.24 -6.44
N ARG A 328 8.43 -22.27 -5.57
CA ARG A 328 7.06 -21.92 -5.95
C ARG A 328 6.88 -20.40 -5.80
N LEU A 329 6.75 -19.69 -6.92
CA LEU A 329 6.56 -18.25 -6.95
C LEU A 329 5.08 -17.88 -7.15
N TRP A 330 4.59 -17.02 -6.26
CA TRP A 330 3.24 -16.44 -6.30
C TRP A 330 3.32 -14.95 -6.61
N ILE A 331 2.46 -14.46 -7.50
CA ILE A 331 2.32 -13.03 -7.80
C ILE A 331 0.84 -12.63 -7.65
N SER A 332 0.59 -11.55 -6.87
CA SER A 332 -0.73 -10.96 -6.68
C SER A 332 -0.63 -9.44 -6.79
N PRO A 333 -1.02 -8.83 -7.93
CA PRO A 333 -1.00 -7.38 -8.09
C PRO A 333 -1.92 -6.66 -7.09
N PRO A 334 -1.64 -5.40 -6.73
CA PRO A 334 -2.43 -4.68 -5.76
C PRO A 334 -3.83 -4.31 -6.28
N THR A 335 -3.96 -4.00 -7.57
CA THR A 335 -5.26 -3.65 -8.17
C THR A 335 -5.47 -4.30 -9.53
N ARG A 336 -6.73 -4.37 -9.97
CA ARG A 336 -7.08 -4.83 -11.32
C ARG A 336 -6.46 -3.95 -12.42
N MET A 337 -6.22 -2.68 -12.13
CA MET A 337 -5.58 -1.75 -13.07
C MET A 337 -4.12 -2.09 -13.26
N ASP A 338 -3.40 -2.39 -12.16
CA ASP A 338 -2.01 -2.86 -12.22
C ASP A 338 -1.92 -4.18 -12.99
N LYS A 339 -2.84 -5.11 -12.71
CA LYS A 339 -2.93 -6.38 -13.46
C LYS A 339 -3.12 -6.14 -14.95
N PHE A 340 -4.12 -5.34 -15.32
CA PHE A 340 -4.43 -5.05 -16.72
C PHE A 340 -3.23 -4.40 -17.43
N GLN A 341 -2.57 -3.43 -16.81
CA GLN A 341 -1.39 -2.78 -17.38
C GLN A 341 -0.22 -3.75 -17.56
N LEU A 342 0.01 -4.65 -16.59
CA LEU A 342 1.05 -5.68 -16.70
C LEU A 342 0.73 -6.73 -17.79
N GLU A 343 -0.56 -7.01 -18.04
CA GLU A 343 -1.01 -7.85 -19.15
C GLU A 343 -0.73 -7.18 -20.50
N GLU A 344 -1.08 -5.90 -20.67
CA GLU A 344 -0.82 -5.10 -21.86
C GLU A 344 0.68 -4.95 -22.15
N GLU A 345 1.50 -4.80 -21.14
CA GLU A 345 2.97 -4.73 -21.24
C GLU A 345 3.64 -6.10 -21.47
N GLY A 346 2.87 -7.19 -21.43
CA GLY A 346 3.34 -8.55 -21.71
C GLY A 346 3.96 -9.29 -20.52
N PHE A 347 4.00 -8.69 -19.31
CA PHE A 347 4.61 -9.32 -18.13
C PHE A 347 3.87 -10.58 -17.68
N TYR A 348 2.56 -10.65 -17.86
CA TYR A 348 1.81 -11.88 -17.55
C TYR A 348 2.26 -13.07 -18.39
N LYS A 349 2.65 -12.82 -19.64
CA LYS A 349 3.24 -13.87 -20.48
C LYS A 349 4.61 -14.31 -19.96
N THR A 350 5.42 -13.40 -19.48
CA THR A 350 6.71 -13.71 -18.82
C THR A 350 6.47 -14.56 -17.56
N TYR A 351 5.52 -14.19 -16.73
CA TYR A 351 5.16 -14.95 -15.52
C TYR A 351 4.69 -16.37 -15.87
N GLU A 352 3.80 -16.50 -16.86
CA GLU A 352 3.35 -17.81 -17.34
C GLU A 352 4.50 -18.68 -17.82
N ASN A 353 5.40 -18.12 -18.64
CA ASN A 353 6.56 -18.82 -19.16
C ASN A 353 7.51 -19.28 -18.04
N ALA A 354 7.68 -18.50 -16.99
CA ALA A 354 8.47 -18.85 -15.81
C ALA A 354 7.76 -19.83 -14.85
N GLY A 355 6.49 -20.18 -15.10
CA GLY A 355 5.72 -21.10 -14.26
C GLY A 355 5.21 -20.44 -12.95
N VAL A 356 5.06 -19.12 -12.95
CA VAL A 356 4.57 -18.35 -11.80
C VAL A 356 3.07 -18.60 -11.59
N ARG A 357 2.66 -18.75 -10.35
CA ARG A 357 1.25 -18.75 -9.97
C ARG A 357 0.76 -17.32 -9.76
N THR A 358 -0.09 -16.85 -10.64
CA THR A 358 -0.75 -15.54 -10.51
C THR A 358 -2.08 -15.67 -9.79
N GLU A 359 -2.36 -14.73 -8.88
CA GLU A 359 -3.60 -14.64 -8.12
C GLU A 359 -4.40 -13.40 -8.54
N ILE A 360 -5.67 -13.38 -8.17
CA ILE A 360 -6.50 -12.18 -8.35
C ILE A 360 -5.95 -11.03 -7.51
N PRO A 361 -6.12 -9.77 -7.96
CA PRO A 361 -5.72 -8.61 -7.18
C PRO A 361 -6.32 -8.58 -5.77
N GLY A 362 -5.48 -8.36 -4.76
CA GLY A 362 -5.94 -8.33 -3.37
C GLY A 362 -4.90 -8.79 -2.35
N CYS A 363 -5.37 -9.06 -1.15
CA CYS A 363 -4.54 -9.37 0.02
C CYS A 363 -4.25 -10.87 0.22
N SER A 364 -4.59 -11.73 -0.71
CA SER A 364 -4.45 -13.19 -0.76
C SER A 364 -3.48 -13.79 0.29
N LEU A 365 -2.23 -14.08 -0.11
CA LEU A 365 -1.21 -14.64 0.80
C LEU A 365 -0.76 -13.68 1.90
N CYS A 366 -0.74 -12.36 1.64
CA CYS A 366 -0.33 -11.39 2.66
C CYS A 366 -1.18 -11.47 3.94
N MET A 367 -2.47 -11.79 3.81
CA MET A 367 -3.38 -12.05 4.94
C MET A 367 -3.18 -13.44 5.57
N GLY A 368 -2.80 -14.44 4.78
CA GLY A 368 -2.63 -15.82 5.24
C GLY A 368 -3.93 -16.54 5.62
N ASN A 369 -5.09 -16.00 5.26
CA ASN A 369 -6.39 -16.58 5.58
C ASN A 369 -7.14 -17.17 4.38
N GLN A 370 -6.69 -16.88 3.17
CA GLN A 370 -7.31 -17.34 1.92
C GLN A 370 -6.40 -18.26 1.11
N ALA A 371 -5.10 -17.93 1.02
CA ALA A 371 -4.07 -18.78 0.45
C ALA A 371 -2.91 -18.89 1.43
N ARG A 372 -2.23 -20.02 1.47
CA ARG A 372 -1.12 -20.28 2.40
C ARG A 372 0.01 -21.00 1.68
N VAL A 373 1.23 -20.73 2.15
CA VAL A 373 2.42 -21.49 1.76
C VAL A 373 2.44 -22.87 2.44
N GLU A 374 3.28 -23.78 1.96
CA GLU A 374 3.42 -25.10 2.58
C GLU A 374 3.91 -25.00 4.02
N PRO A 375 3.46 -25.91 4.91
CA PRO A 375 3.93 -25.92 6.30
C PRO A 375 5.45 -26.05 6.40
N ASN A 376 6.04 -25.30 7.32
CA ASN A 376 7.49 -25.27 7.60
C ASN A 376 8.37 -24.82 6.43
N SER A 377 7.80 -24.21 5.37
CA SER A 377 8.57 -23.69 4.25
C SER A 377 9.37 -22.43 4.65
N THR A 378 10.50 -22.22 3.97
CA THR A 378 11.25 -20.96 4.05
C THR A 378 10.85 -20.08 2.87
N VAL A 379 10.40 -18.87 3.19
CA VAL A 379 9.71 -17.97 2.26
C VAL A 379 10.41 -16.63 2.20
N VAL A 380 10.56 -16.08 0.99
CA VAL A 380 10.84 -14.64 0.80
C VAL A 380 9.56 -13.96 0.32
N SER A 381 9.22 -12.84 0.94
CA SER A 381 7.92 -12.20 0.68
C SER A 381 8.01 -10.68 0.68
N THR A 382 7.19 -10.06 -0.17
CA THR A 382 6.93 -8.61 -0.12
C THR A 382 5.74 -8.24 0.77
N SER A 383 5.20 -9.20 1.54
CA SER A 383 4.15 -8.91 2.51
C SER A 383 4.57 -7.86 3.53
N THR A 384 3.60 -7.31 4.23
CA THR A 384 3.84 -6.32 5.28
C THR A 384 4.30 -6.95 6.58
N ARG A 385 3.88 -8.20 6.85
CA ARG A 385 4.05 -8.90 8.14
C ARG A 385 4.57 -10.31 7.96
N ASN A 386 5.39 -10.76 8.90
CA ASN A 386 5.93 -12.12 8.97
C ASN A 386 5.77 -12.76 10.36
N PHE A 387 4.75 -12.37 11.11
CA PHE A 387 4.47 -12.99 12.41
C PHE A 387 4.32 -14.52 12.30
N PRO A 388 4.58 -15.28 13.36
CA PRO A 388 4.50 -16.72 13.35
C PRO A 388 3.17 -17.25 12.76
N ASN A 389 3.27 -18.22 11.87
CA ASN A 389 2.13 -18.88 11.20
C ASN A 389 1.26 -17.97 10.30
N ARG A 390 1.71 -16.75 9.98
CA ARG A 390 0.88 -15.82 9.20
C ARG A 390 0.68 -16.30 7.75
N LEU A 391 1.75 -16.64 7.02
CA LEU A 391 1.68 -17.10 5.64
C LEU A 391 1.45 -18.61 5.53
N GLY A 392 1.87 -19.38 6.51
CA GLY A 392 1.74 -20.83 6.59
C GLY A 392 2.16 -21.35 7.95
N ASP A 393 1.70 -22.55 8.31
CA ASP A 393 2.00 -23.16 9.61
C ASP A 393 3.51 -23.48 9.72
N GLY A 394 4.20 -22.92 10.73
CA GLY A 394 5.62 -23.10 10.93
C GLY A 394 6.51 -22.45 9.85
N ALA A 395 5.96 -21.68 8.91
CA ALA A 395 6.73 -21.06 7.86
C ALA A 395 7.69 -19.98 8.40
N ASN A 396 8.93 -19.98 7.88
CA ASN A 396 9.96 -18.98 8.16
C ASN A 396 9.95 -17.93 7.05
N VAL A 397 9.42 -16.76 7.32
CA VAL A 397 9.18 -15.73 6.30
C VAL A 397 10.13 -14.56 6.45
N TYR A 398 10.99 -14.34 5.45
CA TYR A 398 11.80 -13.14 5.28
C TYR A 398 11.01 -12.08 4.53
N LEU A 399 11.03 -10.83 4.98
CA LEU A 399 10.43 -9.72 4.24
C LEU A 399 11.51 -8.94 3.50
N SER A 400 11.34 -8.79 2.18
CA SER A 400 12.30 -8.11 1.32
C SER A 400 11.62 -7.31 0.20
N SER A 401 12.45 -6.71 -0.67
CA SER A 401 12.00 -6.14 -1.93
C SER A 401 11.49 -7.23 -2.89
N ALA A 402 10.70 -6.83 -3.89
CA ALA A 402 10.23 -7.72 -4.94
C ALA A 402 11.39 -8.18 -5.85
N GLU A 403 12.38 -7.32 -6.04
CA GLU A 403 13.59 -7.58 -6.81
C GLU A 403 14.39 -8.72 -6.16
N LEU A 404 14.68 -8.61 -4.87
CA LEU A 404 15.38 -9.67 -4.14
C LEU A 404 14.54 -10.96 -4.08
N ALA A 405 13.23 -10.85 -3.91
CA ALA A 405 12.32 -11.98 -3.93
C ALA A 405 12.34 -12.71 -5.29
N ALA A 406 12.32 -11.97 -6.40
CA ALA A 406 12.43 -12.56 -7.74
C ALA A 406 13.77 -13.24 -7.96
N ILE A 407 14.89 -12.62 -7.57
CA ILE A 407 16.22 -13.21 -7.66
C ILE A 407 16.31 -14.49 -6.81
N ALA A 408 15.80 -14.46 -5.58
CA ALA A 408 15.76 -15.63 -4.72
C ALA A 408 14.91 -16.76 -5.33
N SER A 409 13.84 -16.43 -6.08
CA SER A 409 13.04 -17.44 -6.76
C SER A 409 13.78 -18.13 -7.91
N ILE A 410 14.63 -17.37 -8.62
CA ILE A 410 15.46 -17.89 -9.72
C ILE A 410 16.57 -18.80 -9.19
N LEU A 411 17.19 -18.40 -8.06
CA LEU A 411 18.33 -19.11 -7.48
C LEU A 411 17.95 -20.28 -6.56
N GLY A 412 16.73 -20.27 -6.01
CA GLY A 412 16.30 -21.22 -4.96
C GLY A 412 16.94 -20.95 -3.59
N LYS A 413 17.59 -19.78 -3.43
CA LYS A 413 18.29 -19.37 -2.22
C LYS A 413 18.36 -17.84 -2.13
N LEU A 414 18.65 -17.30 -0.95
CA LEU A 414 19.10 -15.91 -0.86
C LEU A 414 20.45 -15.76 -1.59
N PRO A 415 20.61 -14.77 -2.48
CA PRO A 415 21.88 -14.51 -3.15
C PRO A 415 22.95 -13.98 -2.17
N SER A 416 24.21 -14.08 -2.55
CA SER A 416 25.24 -13.20 -2.00
C SER A 416 25.00 -11.76 -2.48
N ASN A 417 25.59 -10.76 -1.80
CA ASN A 417 25.44 -9.39 -2.24
C ASN A 417 25.96 -9.12 -3.65
N ASN A 418 27.05 -9.79 -4.05
CA ASN A 418 27.58 -9.66 -5.40
C ASN A 418 26.63 -10.27 -6.44
N GLU A 419 26.13 -11.48 -6.21
CA GLU A 419 25.10 -12.10 -7.07
C GLU A 419 23.88 -11.19 -7.21
N TYR A 420 23.42 -10.58 -6.12
CA TYR A 420 22.30 -9.68 -6.13
C TYR A 420 22.56 -8.44 -7.01
N LEU A 421 23.70 -7.77 -6.82
CA LEU A 421 24.09 -6.60 -7.60
C LEU A 421 24.26 -6.89 -9.09
N ASP A 422 24.78 -8.07 -9.45
CA ASP A 422 24.89 -8.49 -10.85
C ASP A 422 23.49 -8.59 -11.53
N TYR A 423 22.48 -9.07 -10.83
CA TYR A 423 21.10 -9.08 -11.33
C TYR A 423 20.50 -7.67 -11.40
N MET A 424 20.80 -6.82 -10.43
CA MET A 424 20.23 -5.48 -10.32
C MET A 424 20.81 -4.49 -11.33
N GLU A 425 21.99 -4.73 -11.91
CA GLU A 425 22.61 -3.81 -12.88
C GLU A 425 21.66 -3.47 -14.05
N ASN A 426 20.96 -4.45 -14.59
CA ASN A 426 19.97 -4.23 -15.65
C ASN A 426 18.74 -3.47 -15.16
N ILE A 427 18.30 -3.72 -13.93
CA ILE A 427 17.14 -3.05 -13.33
C ILE A 427 17.47 -1.58 -13.10
N ASP A 428 18.64 -1.27 -12.55
CA ASP A 428 19.09 0.10 -12.28
C ASP A 428 19.20 0.92 -13.57
N THR A 429 19.74 0.33 -14.65
CA THR A 429 19.85 1.00 -15.96
C THR A 429 18.50 1.29 -16.60
N MET A 430 17.47 0.49 -16.32
CA MET A 430 16.10 0.63 -16.82
C MET A 430 15.15 1.27 -15.80
N SER A 431 15.67 1.82 -14.71
CA SER A 431 14.88 2.28 -13.56
C SER A 431 13.76 3.24 -13.94
N SER A 432 14.02 4.20 -14.81
CA SER A 432 13.02 5.19 -15.26
C SER A 432 11.87 4.59 -16.06
N GLU A 433 12.09 3.45 -16.74
CA GLU A 433 11.08 2.73 -17.48
C GLU A 433 10.30 1.77 -16.57
N ILE A 434 11.01 1.03 -15.73
CA ILE A 434 10.45 0.03 -14.82
C ILE A 434 9.57 0.70 -13.75
N PHE A 435 10.10 1.70 -13.07
CA PHE A 435 9.40 2.39 -11.98
C PHE A 435 8.56 3.59 -12.46
N ARG A 436 8.13 3.56 -13.72
CA ARG A 436 7.12 4.45 -14.24
C ARG A 436 5.75 4.04 -13.67
N TYR A 437 5.10 4.95 -12.98
CA TYR A 437 3.78 4.70 -12.41
C TYR A 437 2.66 4.84 -13.43
N MET A 438 1.46 4.40 -13.04
CA MET A 438 0.28 4.53 -13.87
C MET A 438 -0.20 5.99 -13.84
N ASN A 439 0.14 6.72 -14.91
CA ASN A 439 -0.39 8.05 -15.16
C ASN A 439 -1.62 7.91 -16.06
N PHE A 440 -2.81 7.82 -15.45
CA PHE A 440 -4.08 7.56 -16.14
C PHE A 440 -4.39 8.62 -17.21
N ASN A 441 -3.95 9.86 -17.01
CA ASN A 441 -4.04 10.94 -17.98
C ASN A 441 -3.14 10.76 -19.22
N GLU A 442 -2.27 9.78 -19.25
CA GLU A 442 -1.41 9.40 -20.38
C GLU A 442 -1.91 8.12 -21.09
N ILE A 443 -2.82 7.37 -20.46
CA ILE A 443 -3.36 6.12 -21.00
C ILE A 443 -4.67 6.41 -21.73
N SER A 444 -4.70 6.20 -23.06
CA SER A 444 -5.83 6.57 -23.94
C SER A 444 -7.17 5.99 -23.48
N SER A 445 -7.21 4.71 -23.09
CA SER A 445 -8.45 4.06 -22.65
C SER A 445 -9.10 4.72 -21.42
N TYR A 446 -8.30 5.22 -20.49
CA TYR A 446 -8.80 5.95 -19.33
C TYR A 446 -9.22 7.37 -19.69
N LYS A 447 -8.46 8.07 -20.55
CA LYS A 447 -8.79 9.43 -21.01
C LYS A 447 -10.11 9.44 -21.76
N ASP A 448 -10.23 8.59 -22.77
CA ASP A 448 -11.44 8.54 -23.63
C ASP A 448 -12.69 8.23 -22.80
N ALA A 449 -12.60 7.32 -21.84
CA ALA A 449 -13.70 7.01 -20.94
C ALA A 449 -14.02 8.16 -19.97
N ALA A 450 -13.00 8.83 -19.45
CA ALA A 450 -13.17 9.98 -18.55
C ALA A 450 -13.83 11.18 -19.25
N GLU A 451 -13.45 11.47 -20.50
CA GLU A 451 -14.03 12.55 -21.32
C GLU A 451 -15.52 12.30 -21.65
N ASN A 452 -15.91 11.04 -21.77
CA ASN A 452 -17.29 10.62 -22.05
C ASN A 452 -18.13 10.36 -20.78
N ALA A 453 -17.54 10.52 -19.59
CA ALA A 453 -18.26 10.32 -18.33
C ALA A 453 -19.38 11.35 -18.17
N THR A 454 -20.59 10.88 -17.91
CA THR A 454 -21.75 11.72 -17.68
C THR A 454 -22.32 11.50 -16.29
N LEU A 455 -22.64 12.60 -15.60
CA LEU A 455 -23.34 12.53 -14.34
C LEU A 455 -24.80 12.12 -14.55
N PRO A 456 -25.34 11.20 -13.76
CA PRO A 456 -26.75 10.85 -13.83
C PRO A 456 -27.63 12.09 -13.52
N SER A 457 -28.69 12.27 -14.34
CA SER A 457 -29.68 13.32 -14.13
C SER A 457 -30.40 13.14 -12.78
N ILE A 458 -30.67 14.26 -12.10
CA ILE A 458 -31.51 14.23 -10.90
C ILE A 458 -32.98 14.24 -11.38
N THR A 459 -33.68 13.13 -11.20
CA THR A 459 -35.14 13.13 -11.26
C THR A 459 -35.64 13.45 -9.85
N ILE A 460 -36.09 14.65 -9.63
CA ILE A 460 -36.83 14.99 -8.39
C ILE A 460 -38.25 14.52 -8.67
N GLU A 461 -38.65 13.40 -8.08
CA GLU A 461 -40.06 13.05 -8.00
C GLU A 461 -40.71 14.02 -7.02
N THR A 462 -41.43 15.00 -7.55
CA THR A 462 -42.30 15.84 -6.75
C THR A 462 -43.57 15.03 -6.49
N SER A 463 -43.69 14.47 -5.28
CA SER A 463 -44.92 13.88 -4.74
C SER A 463 -45.91 14.98 -4.35
#